data_af06b616c89411c75645e8b7ffe4c9f7
#
_entry.id   af06b616c89411c75645e8b7ffe4c9f7
#
_cell.length_a   1.000
_cell.length_b   1.000
_cell.length_c   1.000
_cell.angle_alpha   90.00
_cell.angle_beta   90.00
_cell.angle_gamma   90.00
#
_symmetry.space_group_name_H-M   'P 1'
#
loop_
_entity.id
_entity.type
_entity.pdbx_description
1 polymer ?
#
loop_
_entity_poly.entity_id
_entity_poly.type
_entity_poly.pdbx_seq_one_letter_code
_entity_poly.pdbx_strand_id
1 'polypeptide(L)'
;MIDLDDFKFYNDTYGHNAGDLVLETVVKIIRNNIRKTDMLVRFGGDEFLLVMPDILESSFRKKLKQIQEAIHIAEVPGYLQLRMSVSIGGVLSTRGTIESAIRRADQYMYQAKTTKNMVVTEGDLLHETPALTNTSSIHKYKILIVDDSEMNREILSAILGDEFEILEAENGEECISIIRK
;
A
#
# COMPACT_ATOMS: atom_id res chain seq x y z
N MET A 1 -1.48 4.27 4.72
CA MET A 1 -0.28 3.43 4.87
C MET A 1 0.89 4.10 4.17
N ILE A 2 2.07 4.01 4.74
CA ILE A 2 3.32 4.59 4.22
C ILE A 2 4.39 3.51 4.33
N ASP A 3 5.17 3.32 3.28
CA ASP A 3 6.24 2.33 3.24
C ASP A 3 7.51 2.96 2.64
N LEU A 4 8.67 2.68 3.25
CA LEU A 4 9.94 3.15 2.71
C LEU A 4 10.35 2.31 1.49
N ASP A 5 10.59 2.99 0.38
CA ASP A 5 11.10 2.33 -0.81
C ASP A 5 12.54 1.88 -0.60
N ASP A 6 12.83 0.66 -1.02
CA ASP A 6 14.20 0.09 -1.00
C ASP A 6 14.87 0.05 0.38
N PHE A 7 14.11 -0.01 1.49
CA PHE A 7 14.67 -0.01 2.84
C PHE A 7 15.68 -1.13 3.08
N LYS A 8 15.41 -2.33 2.52
CA LYS A 8 16.35 -3.44 2.56
C LYS A 8 17.68 -3.08 1.89
N PHE A 9 17.65 -2.40 0.74
CA PHE A 9 18.87 -1.94 0.07
C PHE A 9 19.70 -1.00 0.93
N TYR A 10 19.09 -0.11 1.72
CA TYR A 10 19.81 0.75 2.65
C TYR A 10 20.52 -0.05 3.72
N ASN A 11 19.83 -1.03 4.32
CA ASN A 11 20.43 -1.93 5.31
C ASN A 11 21.59 -2.76 4.71
N ASP A 12 21.39 -3.34 3.55
CA ASP A 12 22.37 -4.23 2.91
C ASP A 12 23.60 -3.45 2.42
N THR A 13 23.44 -2.18 1.99
CA THR A 13 24.52 -1.37 1.42
C THR A 13 25.28 -0.56 2.46
N TYR A 14 24.54 0.05 3.42
CA TYR A 14 25.10 1.00 4.39
C TYR A 14 25.09 0.47 5.84
N GLY A 15 24.56 -0.74 6.05
CA GLY A 15 24.43 -1.36 7.36
C GLY A 15 23.17 -0.92 8.13
N HIS A 16 22.81 -1.71 9.15
CA HIS A 16 21.59 -1.49 9.96
C HIS A 16 21.57 -0.13 10.66
N ASN A 17 22.73 0.41 11.07
CA ASN A 17 22.79 1.74 11.67
C ASN A 17 22.31 2.84 10.71
N ALA A 18 22.61 2.70 9.41
CA ALA A 18 22.10 3.62 8.40
C ALA A 18 20.59 3.47 8.21
N GLY A 19 20.08 2.24 8.20
CA GLY A 19 18.65 1.98 8.17
C GLY A 19 17.91 2.58 9.36
N ASP A 20 18.46 2.49 10.56
CA ASP A 20 17.89 3.10 11.76
C ASP A 20 17.83 4.64 11.64
N LEU A 21 18.90 5.27 11.14
CA LEU A 21 18.92 6.71 10.88
C LEU A 21 17.92 7.14 9.81
N VAL A 22 17.72 6.32 8.77
CA VAL A 22 16.66 6.54 7.76
C VAL A 22 15.29 6.53 8.42
N LEU A 23 14.98 5.51 9.23
CA LEU A 23 13.72 5.42 9.96
C LEU A 23 13.48 6.61 10.89
N GLU A 24 14.49 6.98 11.69
CA GLU A 24 14.42 8.13 12.58
C GLU A 24 14.17 9.44 11.81
N THR A 25 14.88 9.62 10.69
CA THR A 25 14.73 10.80 9.83
C THR A 25 13.32 10.87 9.24
N VAL A 26 12.80 9.79 8.71
CA VAL A 26 11.44 9.71 8.17
C VAL A 26 10.39 10.01 9.25
N VAL A 27 10.50 9.39 10.42
CA VAL A 27 9.60 9.65 11.55
C VAL A 27 9.62 11.12 11.96
N LYS A 28 10.80 11.72 12.04
CA LYS A 28 10.96 13.14 12.38
C LYS A 28 10.30 14.05 11.33
N ILE A 29 10.48 13.74 10.04
CA ILE A 29 9.86 14.51 8.96
C ILE A 29 8.35 14.38 9.01
N ILE A 30 7.81 13.17 9.14
CA ILE A 30 6.37 12.97 9.23
C ILE A 30 5.81 13.75 10.41
N ARG A 31 6.40 13.62 11.61
CA ARG A 31 5.95 14.32 12.82
C ARG A 31 5.96 15.83 12.67
N ASN A 32 6.92 16.40 11.95
CA ASN A 32 6.98 17.84 11.70
C ASN A 32 5.90 18.32 10.70
N ASN A 33 5.31 17.41 9.95
CA ASN A 33 4.31 17.70 8.93
C ASN A 33 2.87 17.35 9.34
N ILE A 34 2.66 16.82 10.54
CA ILE A 34 1.35 16.41 11.06
C ILE A 34 0.96 17.22 12.28
N ARG A 35 -0.33 17.18 12.64
CA ARG A 35 -0.89 17.85 13.83
C ARG A 35 -0.62 17.02 15.08
N LYS A 36 -0.73 17.63 16.26
CA LYS A 36 -0.65 16.90 17.56
C LYS A 36 -1.78 15.87 17.73
N THR A 37 -2.91 16.08 17.05
CA THR A 37 -4.06 15.17 17.05
C THR A 37 -3.89 13.98 16.11
N ASP A 38 -2.95 14.07 15.16
CA ASP A 38 -2.68 13.00 14.22
C ASP A 38 -1.80 11.93 14.87
N MET A 39 -2.00 10.68 14.51
CA MET A 39 -1.28 9.54 15.08
C MET A 39 -0.40 8.89 14.03
N LEU A 40 0.88 8.73 14.37
CA LEU A 40 1.84 7.96 13.58
C LEU A 40 2.21 6.70 14.35
N VAL A 41 1.95 5.55 13.74
CA VAL A 41 2.23 4.21 14.27
C VAL A 41 3.20 3.51 13.34
N ARG A 42 4.27 2.91 13.87
CA ARG A 42 5.11 1.99 13.11
C ARG A 42 4.39 0.65 13.04
N PHE A 43 3.96 0.27 11.87
CA PHE A 43 3.10 -0.89 11.62
C PHE A 43 3.92 -2.16 11.35
N GLY A 44 5.07 -2.01 10.68
CA GLY A 44 6.01 -3.06 10.35
C GLY A 44 7.46 -2.59 10.43
N GLY A 45 8.39 -3.29 9.78
CA GLY A 45 9.82 -2.94 9.75
C GLY A 45 10.07 -1.54 9.19
N ASP A 46 9.54 -1.26 8.02
CA ASP A 46 9.66 -0.01 7.24
C ASP A 46 8.28 0.61 6.92
N GLU A 47 7.22 0.07 7.51
CA GLU A 47 5.84 0.47 7.28
C GLU A 47 5.30 1.32 8.42
N PHE A 48 4.55 2.36 8.07
CA PHE A 48 3.90 3.27 9.01
C PHE A 48 2.42 3.44 8.68
N LEU A 49 1.61 3.51 9.72
CA LEU A 49 0.21 3.93 9.64
C LEU A 49 0.09 5.36 10.17
N LEU A 50 -0.38 6.27 9.32
CA LEU A 50 -0.72 7.64 9.70
C LEU A 50 -2.24 7.79 9.74
N VAL A 51 -2.76 8.16 10.90
CA VAL A 51 -4.19 8.44 11.10
C VAL A 51 -4.36 9.93 11.35
N MET A 52 -5.18 10.57 10.53
CA MET A 52 -5.45 12.01 10.58
C MET A 52 -6.95 12.25 10.82
N PRO A 53 -7.39 12.34 12.11
CA PRO A 53 -8.79 12.62 12.42
C PRO A 53 -9.23 13.95 11.82
N ASP A 54 -10.48 14.01 11.36
CA ASP A 54 -11.14 15.24 10.89
C ASP A 54 -10.36 16.00 9.82
N ILE A 55 -9.61 15.31 8.98
CA ILE A 55 -8.95 15.95 7.84
C ILE A 55 -9.96 16.21 6.72
N LEU A 56 -9.93 17.41 6.17
CA LEU A 56 -10.75 17.77 5.02
C LEU A 56 -10.28 17.02 3.78
N GLU A 57 -11.21 16.54 2.96
CA GLU A 57 -10.93 15.85 1.69
C GLU A 57 -10.01 16.68 0.79
N SER A 58 -10.29 17.97 0.64
CA SER A 58 -9.48 18.92 -0.14
C SER A 58 -8.03 19.06 0.35
N SER A 59 -7.76 18.72 1.61
CA SER A 59 -6.44 18.82 2.23
C SER A 59 -5.71 17.49 2.33
N PHE A 60 -6.45 16.38 2.28
CA PHE A 60 -5.92 15.02 2.51
C PHE A 60 -4.79 14.68 1.55
N ARG A 61 -5.09 14.65 0.25
CA ARG A 61 -4.09 14.31 -0.77
C ARG A 61 -2.90 15.27 -0.77
N LYS A 62 -3.17 16.56 -0.60
CA LYS A 62 -2.12 17.59 -0.51
C LYS A 62 -1.18 17.32 0.67
N LYS A 63 -1.73 16.91 1.82
CA LYS A 63 -0.94 16.58 3.01
C LYS A 63 -0.06 15.36 2.78
N LEU A 64 -0.59 14.30 2.16
CA LEU A 64 0.20 13.11 1.83
C LEU A 64 1.34 13.43 0.86
N LYS A 65 1.09 14.22 -0.19
CA LYS A 65 2.12 14.68 -1.12
C LYS A 65 3.17 15.54 -0.43
N GLN A 66 2.77 16.45 0.45
CA GLN A 66 3.70 17.27 1.23
C GLN A 66 4.66 16.42 2.07
N ILE A 67 4.15 15.35 2.69
CA ILE A 67 4.97 14.42 3.47
C ILE A 67 5.93 13.66 2.56
N GLN A 68 5.44 13.12 1.45
CA GLN A 68 6.24 12.40 0.46
C GLN A 68 7.37 13.26 -0.09
N GLU A 69 7.07 14.49 -0.53
CA GLU A 69 8.05 15.44 -1.03
C GLU A 69 9.08 15.82 0.03
N ALA A 70 8.64 16.09 1.27
CA ALA A 70 9.53 16.43 2.37
C ALA A 70 10.53 15.29 2.69
N ILE A 71 10.10 14.03 2.58
CA ILE A 71 10.99 12.87 2.74
C ILE A 71 11.95 12.79 1.56
N HIS A 72 11.47 12.97 0.34
CA HIS A 72 12.27 12.83 -0.88
C HIS A 72 13.43 13.83 -0.98
N ILE A 73 13.24 15.05 -0.51
CA ILE A 73 14.28 16.11 -0.53
C ILE A 73 15.18 16.09 0.69
N ALA A 74 14.85 15.31 1.71
CA ALA A 74 15.61 15.30 2.96
C ALA A 74 16.92 14.53 2.84
N GLU A 75 17.91 14.96 3.61
CA GLU A 75 19.20 14.30 3.73
C GLU A 75 19.24 13.45 4.99
N VAL A 76 19.89 12.28 4.91
CA VAL A 76 20.15 11.42 6.07
C VAL A 76 21.49 11.86 6.70
N PRO A 77 21.50 12.21 8.00
CA PRO A 77 22.73 12.64 8.67
C PRO A 77 23.87 11.62 8.51
N GLY A 78 25.01 12.07 8.02
CA GLY A 78 26.18 11.22 7.75
C GLY A 78 26.14 10.42 6.43
N TYR A 79 25.04 10.50 5.68
CA TYR A 79 24.83 9.77 4.40
C TYR A 79 24.27 10.69 3.32
N LEU A 80 24.98 11.74 2.95
CA LEU A 80 24.53 12.77 2.02
C LEU A 80 24.14 12.26 0.62
N GLN A 81 24.64 11.10 0.23
CA GLN A 81 24.33 10.48 -1.08
C GLN A 81 23.06 9.60 -1.02
N LEU A 82 22.57 9.28 0.18
CA LEU A 82 21.40 8.45 0.35
C LEU A 82 20.15 9.29 0.08
N ARG A 83 19.35 8.87 -0.89
CA ARG A 83 18.07 9.49 -1.21
C ARG A 83 16.94 8.60 -0.71
N MET A 84 16.11 9.15 0.15
CA MET A 84 14.92 8.44 0.66
C MET A 84 13.74 8.65 -0.27
N SER A 85 12.90 7.64 -0.37
CA SER A 85 11.58 7.77 -0.96
C SER A 85 10.57 6.88 -0.23
N VAL A 86 9.30 7.23 -0.36
CA VAL A 86 8.19 6.50 0.26
C VAL A 86 7.07 6.30 -0.73
N SER A 87 6.44 5.15 -0.65
CA SER A 87 5.18 4.85 -1.31
C SER A 87 4.04 5.01 -0.32
N ILE A 88 3.02 5.78 -0.66
CA ILE A 88 1.92 6.14 0.24
C ILE A 88 0.59 5.74 -0.38
N GLY A 89 -0.19 4.96 0.37
CA GLY A 89 -1.59 4.69 0.07
C GLY A 89 -2.50 5.41 1.05
N GLY A 90 -3.48 6.16 0.54
CA GLY A 90 -4.36 6.98 1.35
C GLY A 90 -5.84 6.73 1.11
N VAL A 91 -6.62 6.64 2.19
CA VAL A 91 -8.08 6.48 2.16
C VAL A 91 -8.73 7.49 3.09
N LEU A 92 -9.77 8.15 2.61
CA LEU A 92 -10.71 8.92 3.43
C LEU A 92 -11.86 8.00 3.85
N SER A 93 -11.90 7.65 5.13
CA SER A 93 -12.95 6.78 5.65
C SER A 93 -14.01 7.61 6.39
N THR A 94 -15.19 7.72 5.78
CA THR A 94 -16.37 8.33 6.42
C THR A 94 -17.36 7.27 6.91
N ARG A 95 -17.20 6.02 6.48
CA ARG A 95 -18.06 4.87 6.82
C ARG A 95 -17.23 3.60 6.84
N GLY A 96 -17.65 2.60 7.62
CA GLY A 96 -16.98 1.32 7.73
C GLY A 96 -16.06 1.22 8.94
N THR A 97 -15.31 0.13 9.02
CA THR A 97 -14.37 -0.14 10.13
C THR A 97 -12.97 0.39 9.81
N ILE A 98 -12.18 0.61 10.86
CA ILE A 98 -10.78 1.02 10.72
C ILE A 98 -9.98 -0.05 9.96
N GLU A 99 -10.23 -1.32 10.21
CA GLU A 99 -9.57 -2.45 9.54
C GLU A 99 -9.81 -2.42 8.03
N SER A 100 -11.05 -2.14 7.62
CA SER A 100 -11.41 -1.98 6.22
C SER A 100 -10.68 -0.80 5.57
N ALA A 101 -10.55 0.33 6.26
CA ALA A 101 -9.82 1.49 5.78
C ALA A 101 -8.30 1.21 5.66
N ILE A 102 -7.71 0.52 6.65
CA ILE A 102 -6.30 0.12 6.62
C ILE A 102 -6.04 -0.79 5.42
N ARG A 103 -6.88 -1.81 5.19
CA ARG A 103 -6.74 -2.76 4.08
C ARG A 103 -6.77 -2.06 2.72
N ARG A 104 -7.70 -1.12 2.52
CA ARG A 104 -7.76 -0.32 1.28
C ARG A 104 -6.54 0.59 1.12
N ALA A 105 -6.10 1.23 2.21
CA ALA A 105 -4.91 2.06 2.17
C ALA A 105 -3.65 1.25 1.84
N ASP A 106 -3.57 0.02 2.32
CA ASP A 106 -2.49 -0.92 2.00
C ASP A 106 -2.49 -1.29 0.52
N GLN A 107 -3.64 -1.59 -0.08
CA GLN A 107 -3.79 -1.84 -1.52
C GLN A 107 -3.29 -0.65 -2.36
N TYR A 108 -3.61 0.58 -1.97
CA TYR A 108 -3.13 1.79 -2.68
C TYR A 108 -1.63 2.02 -2.48
N MET A 109 -1.10 1.72 -1.30
CA MET A 109 0.34 1.75 -1.04
C MET A 109 1.09 0.74 -1.93
N TYR A 110 0.54 -0.47 -2.07
CA TYR A 110 1.11 -1.47 -2.97
C TYR A 110 1.11 -1.00 -4.44
N GLN A 111 0.06 -0.32 -4.89
CA GLN A 111 0.05 0.31 -6.22
C GLN A 111 1.11 1.42 -6.33
N ALA A 112 1.25 2.26 -5.30
CA ALA A 112 2.29 3.28 -5.27
C ALA A 112 3.70 2.68 -5.38
N LYS A 113 3.95 1.51 -4.76
CA LYS A 113 5.22 0.77 -4.81
C LYS A 113 5.64 0.35 -6.22
N THR A 114 4.71 0.17 -7.15
CA THR A 114 5.04 -0.21 -8.53
C THR A 114 5.82 0.88 -9.26
N THR A 115 5.59 2.14 -8.90
CA THR A 115 6.28 3.32 -9.47
C THR A 115 7.35 3.86 -8.52
N LYS A 116 7.19 3.61 -7.21
CA LYS A 116 7.94 4.19 -6.08
C LYS A 116 7.81 5.71 -5.99
N ASN A 117 8.14 6.26 -4.83
CA ASN A 117 8.08 7.70 -4.56
C ASN A 117 6.73 8.32 -4.97
N MET A 118 5.64 7.66 -4.64
CA MET A 118 4.30 7.99 -5.14
C MET A 118 3.25 8.00 -4.02
N VAL A 119 2.24 8.84 -4.22
CA VAL A 119 1.02 8.86 -3.41
C VAL A 119 -0.14 8.40 -4.26
N VAL A 120 -0.81 7.34 -3.86
CA VAL A 120 -2.06 6.83 -4.47
C VAL A 120 -3.19 6.95 -3.47
N THR A 121 -4.29 7.53 -3.90
CA THR A 121 -5.51 7.69 -3.09
C THR A 121 -6.72 7.20 -3.88
N GLU A 122 -7.83 6.99 -3.19
CA GLU A 122 -9.09 6.56 -3.78
C GLU A 122 -9.54 7.44 -4.98
N GLY A 123 -9.24 8.75 -4.93
CA GLY A 123 -9.55 9.70 -6.00
C GLY A 123 -8.69 9.53 -7.27
N ASP A 124 -7.52 8.91 -7.18
CA ASP A 124 -6.64 8.74 -8.33
C ASP A 124 -7.16 7.69 -9.31
N LEU A 125 -7.84 6.67 -8.82
CA LEU A 125 -8.44 5.63 -9.65
C LEU A 125 -9.63 6.14 -10.49
N LEU A 126 -10.21 7.27 -10.11
CA LEU A 126 -11.30 7.90 -10.85
C LEU A 126 -10.82 8.76 -12.03
N HIS A 127 -9.51 9.08 -12.10
CA HIS A 127 -8.95 9.98 -13.11
C HIS A 127 -8.07 9.28 -14.17
N GLU A 128 -7.75 8.01 -14.04
CA GLU A 128 -6.95 7.24 -15.01
C GLU A 128 -7.77 6.33 -15.94
N THR A 129 -9.07 6.51 -16.02
CA THR A 129 -9.84 5.88 -17.10
C THR A 129 -9.99 6.84 -18.28
N PRO A 130 -9.38 6.56 -19.45
CA PRO A 130 -9.92 7.09 -20.69
C PRO A 130 -11.37 6.62 -20.74
N ALA A 131 -12.27 7.55 -21.01
CA ALA A 131 -13.71 7.34 -21.05
C ALA A 131 -14.09 6.02 -21.75
N LEU A 132 -14.46 5.04 -21.00
CA LEU A 132 -15.32 3.96 -21.43
C LEU A 132 -16.58 4.05 -20.57
N THR A 133 -17.52 4.84 -21.06
CA THR A 133 -18.93 4.67 -20.76
C THR A 133 -19.29 3.21 -21.03
N ASN A 134 -19.58 2.44 -19.99
CA ASN A 134 -20.82 1.65 -19.98
C ASN A 134 -20.97 0.89 -18.66
N THR A 135 -22.12 1.08 -18.08
CA THR A 135 -22.86 0.29 -17.10
C THR A 135 -22.46 -1.17 -16.98
N SER A 136 -22.41 -1.60 -15.69
CA SER A 136 -22.65 -2.97 -15.23
C SER A 136 -21.65 -4.03 -15.66
N SER A 137 -20.66 -4.21 -14.81
CA SER A 137 -20.26 -5.50 -14.20
C SER A 137 -18.99 -5.24 -13.38
N ILE A 138 -19.08 -5.43 -12.09
CA ILE A 138 -17.89 -5.53 -11.23
C ILE A 138 -17.19 -6.81 -11.69
N HIS A 139 -16.20 -6.68 -12.57
CA HIS A 139 -15.33 -7.82 -12.86
C HIS A 139 -14.48 -8.07 -11.62
N LYS A 140 -14.90 -9.04 -10.82
CA LYS A 140 -14.02 -9.59 -9.79
C LYS A 140 -12.76 -10.14 -10.47
N TYR A 141 -11.59 -9.83 -9.92
CA TYR A 141 -10.36 -10.49 -10.37
C TYR A 141 -10.47 -11.99 -10.14
N LYS A 142 -9.92 -12.77 -11.07
CA LYS A 142 -9.92 -14.24 -10.99
C LYS A 142 -8.69 -14.71 -10.22
N ILE A 143 -8.90 -15.54 -9.21
CA ILE A 143 -7.84 -16.23 -8.48
C ILE A 143 -7.97 -17.73 -8.74
N LEU A 144 -6.89 -18.34 -9.17
CA LEU A 144 -6.83 -19.80 -9.31
C LEU A 144 -6.11 -20.38 -8.09
N ILE A 145 -6.83 -21.14 -7.28
CA ILE A 145 -6.33 -21.88 -6.13
C ILE A 145 -5.91 -23.26 -6.62
N VAL A 146 -4.65 -23.66 -6.37
CA VAL A 146 -4.12 -24.96 -6.75
C VAL A 146 -3.61 -25.67 -5.51
N ASP A 147 -4.32 -26.69 -5.07
CA ASP A 147 -3.97 -27.49 -3.88
C ASP A 147 -4.60 -28.89 -4.04
N ASP A 148 -3.89 -29.94 -3.66
CA ASP A 148 -4.38 -31.31 -3.73
C ASP A 148 -5.41 -31.66 -2.62
N SER A 149 -5.46 -30.84 -1.56
CA SER A 149 -6.43 -30.95 -0.48
C SER A 149 -7.70 -30.14 -0.77
N GLU A 150 -8.81 -30.82 -0.92
CA GLU A 150 -10.14 -30.20 -1.09
C GLU A 150 -10.46 -29.23 0.06
N MET A 151 -10.14 -29.61 1.31
CA MET A 151 -10.37 -28.77 2.49
C MET A 151 -9.59 -27.44 2.42
N ASN A 152 -8.34 -27.48 1.94
CA ASN A 152 -7.54 -26.25 1.79
C ASN A 152 -8.16 -25.34 0.73
N ARG A 153 -8.61 -25.90 -0.40
CA ARG A 153 -9.29 -25.12 -1.45
C ARG A 153 -10.59 -24.49 -0.93
N GLU A 154 -11.42 -25.26 -0.21
CA GLU A 154 -12.66 -24.74 0.39
C GLU A 154 -12.40 -23.59 1.39
N ILE A 155 -11.39 -23.72 2.26
CA ILE A 155 -11.02 -22.69 3.22
C ILE A 155 -10.58 -21.41 2.50
N LEU A 156 -9.70 -21.53 1.51
CA LEU A 156 -9.23 -20.39 0.74
C LEU A 156 -10.34 -19.75 -0.09
N SER A 157 -11.21 -20.55 -0.69
CA SER A 157 -12.38 -20.09 -1.43
C SER A 157 -13.37 -19.35 -0.51
N ALA A 158 -13.57 -19.82 0.71
CA ALA A 158 -14.42 -19.15 1.69
C ALA A 158 -13.83 -17.78 2.15
N ILE A 159 -12.50 -17.70 2.27
CA ILE A 159 -11.81 -16.45 2.67
C ILE A 159 -11.80 -15.42 1.53
N LEU A 160 -11.62 -15.85 0.29
CA LEU A 160 -11.39 -14.98 -0.87
C LEU A 160 -12.63 -14.75 -1.73
N GLY A 161 -13.65 -15.61 -1.63
CA GLY A 161 -14.81 -15.64 -2.54
C GLY A 161 -15.68 -14.38 -2.50
N ASP A 162 -15.64 -13.61 -1.43
CA ASP A 162 -16.39 -12.35 -1.34
C ASP A 162 -15.79 -11.26 -2.24
N GLU A 163 -14.47 -11.25 -2.42
CA GLU A 163 -13.74 -10.20 -3.15
C GLU A 163 -13.32 -10.63 -4.57
N PHE A 164 -13.14 -11.95 -4.80
CA PHE A 164 -12.58 -12.50 -6.03
C PHE A 164 -13.49 -13.54 -6.68
N GLU A 165 -13.35 -13.74 -7.99
CA GLU A 165 -13.89 -14.91 -8.69
C GLU A 165 -12.89 -16.06 -8.53
N ILE A 166 -13.27 -17.09 -7.78
CA ILE A 166 -12.38 -18.21 -7.47
C ILE A 166 -12.50 -19.30 -8.53
N LEU A 167 -11.34 -19.72 -9.01
CA LEU A 167 -11.15 -20.92 -9.82
C LEU A 167 -10.35 -21.91 -8.98
N GLU A 168 -10.63 -23.19 -9.11
CA GLU A 168 -9.95 -24.23 -8.33
C GLU A 168 -9.31 -25.26 -9.26
N ALA A 169 -8.17 -25.80 -8.85
CA ALA A 169 -7.49 -26.90 -9.49
C ALA A 169 -6.87 -27.78 -8.40
N GLU A 170 -6.98 -29.09 -8.56
CA GLU A 170 -6.41 -30.04 -7.61
C GLU A 170 -4.95 -30.44 -7.92
N ASN A 171 -4.46 -30.07 -9.10
CA ASN A 171 -3.08 -30.37 -9.51
C ASN A 171 -2.59 -29.41 -10.61
N GLY A 172 -1.30 -29.53 -10.96
CA GLY A 172 -0.66 -28.70 -11.96
C GLY A 172 -1.17 -28.90 -13.39
N GLU A 173 -1.66 -30.08 -13.74
CA GLU A 173 -2.21 -30.36 -15.08
C GLU A 173 -3.55 -29.64 -15.26
N GLU A 174 -4.39 -29.68 -14.27
CA GLU A 174 -5.67 -28.97 -14.23
C GLU A 174 -5.46 -27.45 -14.21
N CYS A 175 -4.51 -26.98 -13.41
CA CYS A 175 -4.08 -25.58 -13.40
C CYS A 175 -3.73 -25.07 -14.80
N ILE A 176 -2.88 -25.80 -15.53
CA ILE A 176 -2.49 -25.43 -16.91
C ILE A 176 -3.69 -25.47 -17.86
N SER A 177 -4.59 -26.42 -17.68
CA SER A 177 -5.81 -26.54 -18.49
C SER A 177 -6.74 -25.35 -18.31
N ILE A 178 -6.86 -24.83 -17.07
CA ILE A 178 -7.69 -23.67 -16.75
C ILE A 178 -7.09 -22.38 -17.32
N ILE A 179 -5.77 -22.20 -17.20
CA ILE A 179 -5.07 -21.00 -17.70
C ILE A 179 -5.10 -20.89 -19.24
N ARG A 180 -5.21 -22.00 -19.94
CA ARG A 180 -5.24 -22.03 -21.41
C ARG A 180 -6.61 -21.76 -22.04
N LYS A 181 -7.66 -21.68 -21.25
CA LYS A 181 -9.03 -21.36 -21.66
C LYS A 181 -9.31 -19.85 -21.60
#